data_a74ff10d588087f6da0b54dcb198e677
#
_entry.id   a74ff10d588087f6da0b54dcb198e677
#
_cell.length_a   1.000
_cell.length_b   1.000
_cell.length_c   1.000
_cell.angle_alpha   90.00
_cell.angle_beta   90.00
_cell.angle_gamma   90.00
#
_symmetry.space_group_name_H-M   'P 1'
#
loop_
_entity.id
_entity.type
_entity.pdbx_description
1 polymer ?
#
loop_
_entity_poly.entity_id
_entity_poly.type
_entity_poly.pdbx_seq_one_letter_code
_entity_poly.pdbx_strand_id
1 'polypeptide(L)'
;MFKRMSKSAPLHTAEIGDFAVPRHVAIIMDGNGRWAAARGLPRGEGHRRGVEALRRTVRAAGDLGIAFLTIFSFSAENWSRPPAEIRELMVLLRRFIRRDLADLHRRGVRVRVIGEREDLDSDIRRLLDEAEELTKHNSRLVLVVAFNYGARQEIARAARRMAAEVAAGDLALNAVTADKLASYLDAPDVPDPDLIIRTSGEQRLSNFLLWQAAYSELVFVPTYWPDFDRAALESAIAEYRRRERRFGGLTARTGS
;
A
#
# COMPACT_ATOMS: atom_id res chain seq x y z
N MET A 1 19.96 8.94 41.78
CA MET A 1 18.94 7.90 42.05
C MET A 1 18.22 7.67 40.71
N PHE A 2 18.75 6.71 39.93
CA PHE A 2 18.23 6.40 38.57
C PHE A 2 17.02 5.48 38.69
N LYS A 3 15.84 5.96 38.29
CA LYS A 3 14.60 5.20 38.24
C LYS A 3 14.67 4.19 37.07
N ARG A 4 14.51 2.90 37.39
CA ARG A 4 14.47 1.78 36.43
C ARG A 4 13.44 2.04 35.34
N MET A 5 13.90 2.03 34.09
CA MET A 5 13.02 2.00 32.92
C MET A 5 12.27 0.66 32.90
N SER A 6 10.95 0.77 32.72
CA SER A 6 10.04 -0.34 32.52
C SER A 6 10.46 -1.14 31.28
N LYS A 7 10.48 -2.46 31.40
CA LYS A 7 10.74 -3.38 30.29
C LYS A 7 9.60 -3.25 29.27
N SER A 8 9.92 -2.72 28.09
CA SER A 8 9.09 -2.87 26.90
C SER A 8 8.92 -4.37 26.58
N ALA A 9 7.72 -4.76 26.18
CA ALA A 9 7.43 -6.11 25.71
C ALA A 9 8.39 -6.49 24.55
N PRO A 10 8.79 -7.77 24.44
CA PRO A 10 9.73 -8.18 23.42
C PRO A 10 9.10 -8.01 22.04
N LEU A 11 9.77 -7.24 21.19
CA LEU A 11 9.58 -7.29 19.74
C LEU A 11 9.70 -8.77 19.33
N HIS A 12 8.70 -9.27 18.64
CA HIS A 12 8.67 -10.63 18.11
C HIS A 12 9.98 -10.89 17.34
N THR A 13 10.90 -11.61 17.95
CA THR A 13 12.02 -12.24 17.26
C THR A 13 11.43 -13.34 16.38
N ALA A 14 11.12 -12.99 15.12
CA ALA A 14 10.89 -14.01 14.11
C ALA A 14 12.20 -14.78 13.96
N GLU A 15 12.16 -16.08 14.23
CA GLU A 15 13.25 -17.02 13.98
C GLU A 15 13.71 -16.86 12.52
N ILE A 16 15.03 -16.78 12.34
CA ILE A 16 15.70 -16.79 11.04
C ILE A 16 15.58 -18.22 10.51
N GLY A 17 14.47 -18.51 9.83
CA GLY A 17 14.20 -19.82 9.26
C GLY A 17 13.33 -19.69 8.02
N ASP A 18 13.86 -20.11 6.88
CA ASP A 18 13.26 -20.23 5.56
C ASP A 18 12.70 -18.92 4.98
N PHE A 19 13.31 -18.47 3.88
CA PHE A 19 13.04 -17.21 3.16
C PHE A 19 11.57 -17.08 2.77
N ALA A 20 10.76 -16.66 3.71
CA ALA A 20 9.32 -16.54 3.56
C ALA A 20 8.96 -15.49 2.50
N VAL A 21 7.86 -15.74 1.82
CA VAL A 21 7.19 -14.72 0.99
C VAL A 21 6.89 -13.50 1.87
N PRO A 22 7.15 -12.26 1.43
CA PRO A 22 6.80 -11.08 2.21
C PRO A 22 5.31 -11.12 2.56
N ARG A 23 4.98 -10.91 3.82
CA ARG A 23 3.59 -10.92 4.30
C ARG A 23 2.78 -9.80 3.69
N HIS A 24 3.40 -8.61 3.56
CA HIS A 24 2.79 -7.42 2.99
C HIS A 24 3.68 -6.84 1.89
N VAL A 25 3.14 -6.74 0.68
CA VAL A 25 3.77 -6.08 -0.46
C VAL A 25 2.99 -4.82 -0.81
N ALA A 26 3.69 -3.69 -0.96
CA ALA A 26 3.10 -2.45 -1.46
C ALA A 26 3.66 -2.09 -2.83
N ILE A 27 2.83 -1.59 -3.76
CA ILE A 27 3.23 -1.32 -5.15
C ILE A 27 2.87 0.09 -5.59
N ILE A 28 3.88 0.84 -6.04
CA ILE A 28 3.71 2.11 -6.76
C ILE A 28 3.64 1.79 -8.25
N MET A 29 2.43 1.87 -8.80
CA MET A 29 2.09 1.50 -10.17
C MET A 29 2.43 2.61 -11.17
N ASP A 30 3.73 2.78 -11.47
CA ASP A 30 4.22 3.86 -12.32
C ASP A 30 4.50 3.39 -13.77
N GLY A 31 4.42 4.35 -14.71
CA GLY A 31 4.82 4.15 -16.10
C GLY A 31 3.70 3.95 -17.12
N ASN A 32 2.42 4.03 -16.74
CA ASN A 32 1.29 3.88 -17.68
C ASN A 32 1.39 4.81 -18.89
N GLY A 33 1.63 6.10 -18.66
CA GLY A 33 1.74 7.09 -19.73
C GLY A 33 2.98 6.89 -20.59
N ARG A 34 4.13 6.56 -19.99
CA ARG A 34 5.39 6.28 -20.69
C ARG A 34 5.28 5.01 -21.56
N TRP A 35 4.61 4.01 -21.05
CA TRP A 35 4.30 2.78 -21.78
C TRP A 35 3.51 3.04 -23.06
N ALA A 36 2.46 3.88 -22.97
CA ALA A 36 1.63 4.27 -24.10
C ALA A 36 2.44 5.11 -25.11
N ALA A 37 3.17 6.12 -24.64
CA ALA A 37 4.00 6.97 -25.48
C ALA A 37 5.05 6.19 -26.27
N ALA A 38 5.73 5.21 -25.63
CA ALA A 38 6.71 4.35 -26.28
C ALA A 38 6.12 3.46 -27.40
N ARG A 39 4.78 3.34 -27.46
CA ARG A 39 4.03 2.56 -28.46
C ARG A 39 3.19 3.42 -29.42
N GLY A 40 3.34 4.74 -29.36
CA GLY A 40 2.52 5.67 -30.16
C GLY A 40 1.02 5.63 -29.82
N LEU A 41 0.66 5.21 -28.61
CA LEU A 41 -0.71 5.05 -28.16
C LEU A 41 -1.15 6.24 -27.28
N PRO A 42 -2.45 6.55 -27.25
CA PRO A 42 -3.01 7.52 -26.32
C PRO A 42 -2.75 7.11 -24.86
N ARG A 43 -2.54 8.08 -23.98
CA ARG A 43 -2.25 7.87 -22.55
C ARG A 43 -3.30 7.00 -21.84
N GLY A 44 -4.57 7.16 -22.20
CA GLY A 44 -5.68 6.36 -21.69
C GLY A 44 -5.55 4.85 -21.96
N GLU A 45 -4.87 4.46 -23.07
CA GLU A 45 -4.58 3.06 -23.34
C GLU A 45 -3.61 2.48 -22.31
N GLY A 46 -2.59 3.25 -21.93
CA GLY A 46 -1.67 2.85 -20.86
C GLY A 46 -2.39 2.62 -19.53
N HIS A 47 -3.35 3.49 -19.16
CA HIS A 47 -4.16 3.31 -17.96
C HIS A 47 -5.07 2.07 -18.05
N ARG A 48 -5.69 1.80 -19.21
CA ARG A 48 -6.48 0.56 -19.41
C ARG A 48 -5.63 -0.70 -19.25
N ARG A 49 -4.45 -0.72 -19.85
CA ARG A 49 -3.49 -1.83 -19.69
C ARG A 49 -2.98 -1.94 -18.27
N GLY A 50 -2.81 -0.82 -17.57
CA GLY A 50 -2.48 -0.80 -16.14
C GLY A 50 -3.53 -1.48 -15.27
N VAL A 51 -4.83 -1.35 -15.59
CA VAL A 51 -5.90 -2.08 -14.90
C VAL A 51 -5.80 -3.59 -15.15
N GLU A 52 -5.44 -4.02 -16.37
CA GLU A 52 -5.21 -5.44 -16.66
C GLU A 52 -4.00 -5.98 -15.89
N ALA A 53 -2.92 -5.20 -15.78
CA ALA A 53 -1.77 -5.56 -14.95
C ALA A 53 -2.15 -5.71 -13.48
N LEU A 54 -2.99 -4.81 -12.93
CA LEU A 54 -3.52 -4.91 -11.57
C LEU A 54 -4.23 -6.25 -11.34
N ARG A 55 -5.13 -6.66 -12.23
CA ARG A 55 -5.84 -7.95 -12.13
C ARG A 55 -4.87 -9.13 -12.06
N ARG A 56 -3.83 -9.13 -12.92
CA ARG A 56 -2.81 -10.20 -12.93
C ARG A 56 -2.02 -10.20 -11.64
N THR A 57 -1.63 -9.02 -11.15
CA THR A 57 -0.85 -8.86 -9.92
C THR A 57 -1.62 -9.31 -8.68
N VAL A 58 -2.90 -8.94 -8.55
CA VAL A 58 -3.75 -9.38 -7.42
C VAL A 58 -3.88 -10.91 -7.41
N ARG A 59 -4.07 -11.53 -8.59
CA ARG A 59 -4.12 -13.00 -8.69
C ARG A 59 -2.78 -13.63 -8.29
N ALA A 60 -1.69 -13.13 -8.86
CA ALA A 60 -0.34 -13.63 -8.56
C ALA A 60 0.00 -13.49 -7.07
N ALA A 61 -0.34 -12.35 -6.45
CA ALA A 61 -0.13 -12.13 -5.01
C ALA A 61 -0.88 -13.16 -4.15
N GLY A 62 -2.16 -13.40 -4.45
CA GLY A 62 -2.95 -14.42 -3.74
C GLY A 62 -2.42 -15.85 -3.94
N ASP A 63 -1.93 -16.18 -5.15
CA ASP A 63 -1.38 -17.50 -5.47
C ASP A 63 0.02 -17.71 -4.86
N LEU A 64 0.79 -16.64 -4.65
CA LEU A 64 2.08 -16.66 -3.96
C LEU A 64 1.96 -16.66 -2.43
N GLY A 65 0.75 -16.54 -1.88
CA GLY A 65 0.53 -16.53 -0.43
C GLY A 65 0.80 -15.19 0.25
N ILE A 66 0.86 -14.09 -0.50
CA ILE A 66 0.94 -12.74 0.08
C ILE A 66 -0.37 -12.46 0.82
N ALA A 67 -0.28 -12.07 2.10
CA ALA A 67 -1.45 -11.82 2.92
C ALA A 67 -2.04 -10.42 2.70
N PHE A 68 -1.19 -9.42 2.44
CA PHE A 68 -1.57 -8.02 2.23
C PHE A 68 -0.91 -7.48 0.96
N LEU A 69 -1.70 -6.86 0.10
CA LEU A 69 -1.22 -6.16 -1.08
C LEU A 69 -1.75 -4.72 -1.06
N THR A 70 -0.87 -3.73 -0.89
CA THR A 70 -1.25 -2.33 -1.02
C THR A 70 -0.87 -1.79 -2.38
N ILE A 71 -1.80 -1.13 -3.07
CA ILE A 71 -1.57 -0.52 -4.37
C ILE A 71 -1.78 0.99 -4.32
N PHE A 72 -0.88 1.77 -4.94
CA PHE A 72 -1.03 3.21 -5.09
C PHE A 72 -1.83 3.53 -6.36
N SER A 73 -3.14 3.60 -6.21
CA SER A 73 -4.07 3.73 -7.34
C SER A 73 -4.20 5.18 -7.81
N PHE A 74 -4.38 6.13 -6.87
CA PHE A 74 -4.53 7.56 -7.17
C PHE A 74 -4.00 8.39 -5.99
N SER A 75 -2.96 9.19 -6.24
CA SER A 75 -2.39 10.06 -5.22
C SER A 75 -3.16 11.38 -5.10
N ALA A 76 -3.08 12.02 -3.93
CA ALA A 76 -3.64 13.34 -3.70
C ALA A 76 -3.09 14.38 -4.70
N GLU A 77 -1.83 14.24 -5.14
CA GLU A 77 -1.20 15.12 -6.13
C GLU A 77 -1.75 14.91 -7.54
N ASN A 78 -2.41 13.79 -7.83
CA ASN A 78 -2.97 13.53 -9.17
C ASN A 78 -4.13 14.45 -9.56
N TRP A 79 -4.74 15.13 -8.59
CA TRP A 79 -5.74 16.17 -8.87
C TRP A 79 -5.19 17.37 -9.65
N SER A 80 -3.86 17.57 -9.66
CA SER A 80 -3.19 18.60 -10.48
C SER A 80 -3.09 18.24 -11.97
N ARG A 81 -3.48 17.03 -12.37
CA ARG A 81 -3.45 16.58 -13.77
C ARG A 81 -4.53 17.29 -14.60
N PRO A 82 -4.39 17.27 -15.95
CA PRO A 82 -5.43 17.81 -16.82
C PRO A 82 -6.81 17.21 -16.50
N PRO A 83 -7.89 18.03 -16.45
CA PRO A 83 -9.24 17.54 -16.08
C PRO A 83 -9.76 16.39 -16.95
N ALA A 84 -9.36 16.33 -18.22
CA ALA A 84 -9.72 15.24 -19.12
C ALA A 84 -9.13 13.91 -18.66
N GLU A 85 -7.85 13.90 -18.25
CA GLU A 85 -7.18 12.70 -17.72
C GLU A 85 -7.83 12.23 -16.40
N ILE A 86 -8.15 13.18 -15.50
CA ILE A 86 -8.83 12.85 -14.24
C ILE A 86 -10.18 12.18 -14.53
N ARG A 87 -10.99 12.73 -15.43
CA ARG A 87 -12.27 12.12 -15.82
C ARG A 87 -12.11 10.70 -16.37
N GLU A 88 -11.12 10.47 -17.22
CA GLU A 88 -10.83 9.12 -17.74
C GLU A 88 -10.45 8.15 -16.61
N LEU A 89 -9.61 8.57 -15.66
CA LEU A 89 -9.23 7.76 -14.51
C LEU A 89 -10.43 7.41 -13.61
N MET A 90 -11.34 8.38 -13.38
CA MET A 90 -12.56 8.12 -12.59
C MET A 90 -13.52 7.15 -13.33
N VAL A 91 -13.62 7.25 -14.66
CA VAL A 91 -14.39 6.29 -15.47
C VAL A 91 -13.78 4.89 -15.38
N LEU A 92 -12.44 4.77 -15.45
CA LEU A 92 -11.75 3.48 -15.30
C LEU A 92 -11.94 2.87 -13.92
N LEU A 93 -11.87 3.68 -12.85
CA LEU A 93 -12.14 3.24 -11.48
C LEU A 93 -13.54 2.67 -11.34
N ARG A 94 -14.56 3.43 -11.77
CA ARG A 94 -15.97 2.97 -11.74
C ARG A 94 -16.16 1.66 -12.49
N ARG A 95 -15.53 1.54 -13.67
CA ARG A 95 -15.60 0.33 -14.50
C ARG A 95 -14.91 -0.85 -13.84
N PHE A 96 -13.74 -0.62 -13.24
CA PHE A 96 -13.00 -1.66 -12.51
C PHE A 96 -13.85 -2.20 -11.36
N ILE A 97 -14.35 -1.33 -10.48
CA ILE A 97 -15.13 -1.77 -9.33
C ILE A 97 -16.35 -2.58 -9.80
N ARG A 98 -17.17 -2.04 -10.71
CA ARG A 98 -18.39 -2.74 -11.19
C ARG A 98 -18.11 -4.08 -11.87
N ARG A 99 -17.00 -4.21 -12.58
CA ARG A 99 -16.66 -5.41 -13.34
C ARG A 99 -15.94 -6.47 -12.51
N ASP A 100 -15.04 -6.04 -11.65
CA ASP A 100 -14.05 -6.93 -11.05
C ASP A 100 -14.38 -7.30 -9.60
N LEU A 101 -15.26 -6.53 -8.94
CA LEU A 101 -15.62 -6.74 -7.52
C LEU A 101 -16.13 -8.14 -7.24
N ALA A 102 -17.03 -8.68 -8.09
CA ALA A 102 -17.56 -10.03 -7.94
C ALA A 102 -16.47 -11.11 -8.09
N ASP A 103 -15.47 -10.90 -8.96
CA ASP A 103 -14.34 -11.83 -9.10
C ASP A 103 -13.41 -11.76 -7.88
N LEU A 104 -13.12 -10.55 -7.37
CA LEU A 104 -12.36 -10.36 -6.13
C LEU A 104 -13.04 -11.07 -4.96
N HIS A 105 -14.36 -10.91 -4.80
CA HIS A 105 -15.13 -11.56 -3.75
C HIS A 105 -15.06 -13.09 -3.85
N ARG A 106 -15.34 -13.67 -5.03
CA ARG A 106 -15.23 -15.12 -5.25
C ARG A 106 -13.85 -15.69 -4.96
N ARG A 107 -12.80 -14.89 -5.15
CA ARG A 107 -11.41 -15.29 -4.87
C ARG A 107 -11.02 -15.13 -3.40
N GLY A 108 -11.93 -14.69 -2.54
CA GLY A 108 -11.66 -14.46 -1.13
C GLY A 108 -10.78 -13.23 -0.86
N VAL A 109 -10.74 -12.26 -1.79
CA VAL A 109 -10.00 -11.00 -1.62
C VAL A 109 -10.86 -10.03 -0.81
N ARG A 110 -10.33 -9.50 0.29
CA ARG A 110 -10.92 -8.43 1.08
C ARG A 110 -10.40 -7.09 0.57
N VAL A 111 -11.28 -6.21 0.16
CA VAL A 111 -10.92 -4.85 -0.26
C VAL A 111 -10.94 -3.90 0.94
N ARG A 112 -9.92 -3.07 1.06
CA ARG A 112 -9.81 -1.94 2.00
C ARG A 112 -9.38 -0.72 1.22
N VAL A 113 -9.92 0.44 1.55
CA VAL A 113 -9.57 1.69 0.87
C VAL A 113 -9.02 2.68 1.89
N ILE A 114 -7.83 3.21 1.62
CA ILE A 114 -7.18 4.26 2.40
C ILE A 114 -7.09 5.55 1.58
N GLY A 115 -7.12 6.70 2.26
CA GLY A 115 -7.09 8.03 1.67
C GLY A 115 -8.33 8.85 1.96
N GLU A 116 -8.34 10.09 1.47
CA GLU A 116 -9.40 11.07 1.77
C GLU A 116 -10.65 10.79 0.94
N ARG A 117 -11.82 10.72 1.60
CA ARG A 117 -13.10 10.42 0.95
C ARG A 117 -14.05 11.62 0.87
N GLU A 118 -13.84 12.65 1.69
CA GLU A 118 -14.80 13.75 1.85
C GLU A 118 -15.05 14.50 0.55
N ASP A 119 -13.98 14.74 -0.24
CA ASP A 119 -14.04 15.49 -1.50
C ASP A 119 -14.32 14.63 -2.74
N LEU A 120 -14.58 13.34 -2.58
CA LEU A 120 -14.90 12.46 -3.70
C LEU A 120 -16.36 12.59 -4.13
N ASP A 121 -16.62 12.41 -5.44
CA ASP A 121 -17.98 12.28 -5.96
C ASP A 121 -18.78 11.23 -5.16
N SER A 122 -20.03 11.52 -4.87
CA SER A 122 -20.88 10.67 -4.02
C SER A 122 -21.06 9.25 -4.56
N ASP A 123 -21.07 9.09 -5.90
CA ASP A 123 -21.17 7.78 -6.55
C ASP A 123 -19.87 6.96 -6.41
N ILE A 124 -18.70 7.63 -6.41
CA ILE A 124 -17.42 6.97 -6.14
C ILE A 124 -17.37 6.50 -4.68
N ARG A 125 -17.72 7.36 -3.72
CA ARG A 125 -17.78 6.98 -2.31
C ARG A 125 -18.63 5.73 -2.10
N ARG A 126 -19.86 5.74 -2.64
CA ARG A 126 -20.77 4.58 -2.57
C ARG A 126 -20.15 3.30 -3.16
N LEU A 127 -19.48 3.38 -4.31
CA LEU A 127 -18.82 2.22 -4.93
C LEU A 127 -17.68 1.68 -4.09
N LEU A 128 -16.91 2.54 -3.43
CA LEU A 128 -15.84 2.13 -2.51
C LEU A 128 -16.43 1.44 -1.27
N ASP A 129 -17.48 2.01 -0.68
CA ASP A 129 -18.17 1.44 0.48
C ASP A 129 -18.81 0.09 0.15
N GLU A 130 -19.45 -0.05 -1.03
CA GLU A 130 -20.01 -1.32 -1.52
C GLU A 130 -18.90 -2.39 -1.69
N ALA A 131 -17.73 -1.99 -2.18
CA ALA A 131 -16.61 -2.92 -2.36
C ALA A 131 -16.08 -3.44 -1.02
N GLU A 132 -15.90 -2.56 -0.03
CA GLU A 132 -15.47 -2.95 1.31
C GLU A 132 -16.52 -3.81 2.00
N GLU A 133 -17.79 -3.42 1.96
CA GLU A 133 -18.90 -4.15 2.61
C GLU A 133 -19.05 -5.55 2.04
N LEU A 134 -19.11 -5.70 0.70
CA LEU A 134 -19.25 -7.00 0.05
C LEU A 134 -18.12 -7.97 0.41
N THR A 135 -16.89 -7.44 0.58
CA THR A 135 -15.69 -8.27 0.75
C THR A 135 -15.20 -8.37 2.19
N LYS A 136 -15.86 -7.75 3.16
CA LYS A 136 -15.40 -7.60 4.56
C LYS A 136 -15.07 -8.91 5.28
N HIS A 137 -15.71 -10.01 4.91
CA HIS A 137 -15.51 -11.33 5.52
C HIS A 137 -14.47 -12.20 4.78
N ASN A 138 -13.92 -11.72 3.67
CA ASN A 138 -12.88 -12.42 2.94
C ASN A 138 -11.54 -12.35 3.69
N SER A 139 -10.71 -13.39 3.55
CA SER A 139 -9.48 -13.54 4.33
C SER A 139 -8.27 -14.10 3.55
N ARG A 140 -8.44 -14.45 2.26
CA ARG A 140 -7.34 -15.02 1.48
C ARG A 140 -6.24 -14.01 1.17
N LEU A 141 -6.62 -12.77 0.85
CA LEU A 141 -5.74 -11.65 0.54
C LEU A 141 -6.47 -10.36 0.94
N VAL A 142 -5.81 -9.47 1.65
CA VAL A 142 -6.30 -8.10 1.88
C VAL A 142 -5.70 -7.20 0.82
N LEU A 143 -6.53 -6.68 -0.08
CA LEU A 143 -6.16 -5.69 -1.10
C LEU A 143 -6.45 -4.29 -0.54
N VAL A 144 -5.39 -3.55 -0.19
CA VAL A 144 -5.48 -2.16 0.26
C VAL A 144 -5.30 -1.24 -0.94
N VAL A 145 -6.31 -0.44 -1.23
CA VAL A 145 -6.31 0.51 -2.34
C VAL A 145 -6.07 1.92 -1.80
N ALA A 146 -4.87 2.46 -1.99
CA ALA A 146 -4.58 3.86 -1.70
C ALA A 146 -5.16 4.74 -2.81
N PHE A 147 -6.30 5.38 -2.52
CA PHE A 147 -7.05 6.21 -3.46
C PHE A 147 -7.30 7.60 -2.87
N ASN A 148 -7.03 8.65 -3.63
CA ASN A 148 -6.95 10.02 -3.12
C ASN A 148 -6.06 10.11 -1.86
N TYR A 149 -4.92 9.40 -1.93
CA TYR A 149 -4.06 9.16 -0.80
C TYR A 149 -2.76 9.97 -0.88
N GLY A 150 -2.32 10.45 0.27
CA GLY A 150 -0.99 10.97 0.49
C GLY A 150 -0.59 10.77 1.95
N ALA A 151 0.58 10.20 2.20
CA ALA A 151 1.03 9.86 3.55
C ALA A 151 1.17 11.10 4.47
N ARG A 152 1.61 12.24 3.91
CA ARG A 152 1.68 13.50 4.68
C ARG A 152 0.29 13.94 5.13
N GLN A 153 -0.71 13.81 4.28
CA GLN A 153 -2.11 14.12 4.57
C GLN A 153 -2.67 13.15 5.62
N GLU A 154 -2.42 11.86 5.48
CA GLU A 154 -2.81 10.84 6.45
C GLU A 154 -2.24 11.13 7.84
N ILE A 155 -0.92 11.38 7.95
CA ILE A 155 -0.24 11.72 9.21
C ILE A 155 -0.83 12.99 9.81
N ALA A 156 -1.09 14.04 9.01
CA ALA A 156 -1.68 15.29 9.48
C ALA A 156 -3.11 15.09 10.01
N ARG A 157 -3.93 14.23 9.36
CA ARG A 157 -5.27 13.85 9.86
C ARG A 157 -5.18 13.09 11.18
N ALA A 158 -4.28 12.12 11.28
CA ALA A 158 -4.05 11.35 12.50
C ALA A 158 -3.64 12.26 13.65
N ALA A 159 -2.67 13.15 13.43
CA ALA A 159 -2.22 14.13 14.42
C ALA A 159 -3.34 15.07 14.86
N ARG A 160 -4.19 15.54 13.92
CA ARG A 160 -5.34 16.41 14.26
C ARG A 160 -6.36 15.70 15.15
N ARG A 161 -6.68 14.42 14.86
CA ARG A 161 -7.57 13.61 15.70
C ARG A 161 -7.01 13.44 17.12
N MET A 162 -5.74 13.10 17.23
CA MET A 162 -5.07 12.99 18.54
C MET A 162 -5.08 14.32 19.31
N ALA A 163 -4.78 15.44 18.64
CA ALA A 163 -4.80 16.77 19.28
C ALA A 163 -6.21 17.15 19.79
N ALA A 164 -7.25 16.79 19.04
CA ALA A 164 -8.63 17.00 19.46
C ALA A 164 -8.98 16.19 20.71
N GLU A 165 -8.58 14.91 20.80
CA GLU A 165 -8.80 14.08 21.99
C GLU A 165 -8.00 14.57 23.20
N VAL A 166 -6.77 15.06 23.01
CA VAL A 166 -5.99 15.69 24.08
C VAL A 166 -6.69 16.95 24.59
N ALA A 167 -7.19 17.80 23.70
CA ALA A 167 -7.92 19.02 24.05
C ALA A 167 -9.26 18.74 24.77
N ALA A 168 -9.91 17.62 24.43
CA ALA A 168 -11.14 17.15 25.09
C ALA A 168 -10.89 16.47 26.46
N GLY A 169 -9.62 16.11 26.75
CA GLY A 169 -9.25 15.36 27.95
C GLY A 169 -9.41 13.83 27.81
N ASP A 170 -9.76 13.33 26.63
CA ASP A 170 -9.97 11.90 26.35
C ASP A 170 -8.63 11.16 26.15
N LEU A 171 -7.57 11.90 25.83
CA LEU A 171 -6.21 11.37 25.68
C LEU A 171 -5.23 12.19 26.52
N ALA A 172 -4.49 11.54 27.42
CA ALA A 172 -3.45 12.21 28.19
C ALA A 172 -2.26 12.57 27.28
N LEU A 173 -1.66 13.76 27.42
CA LEU A 173 -0.55 14.23 26.60
C LEU A 173 0.64 13.25 26.59
N ASN A 174 0.93 12.61 27.73
CA ASN A 174 2.01 11.62 27.82
C ASN A 174 1.69 10.27 27.15
N ALA A 175 0.45 10.05 26.73
CA ALA A 175 0.03 8.90 25.93
C ALA A 175 0.19 9.13 24.41
N VAL A 176 0.59 10.34 23.99
CA VAL A 176 0.92 10.64 22.60
C VAL A 176 2.29 10.01 22.28
N THR A 177 2.25 8.81 21.72
CA THR A 177 3.42 8.00 21.33
C THR A 177 3.37 7.66 19.85
N ALA A 178 4.47 7.11 19.29
CA ALA A 178 4.51 6.62 17.92
C ALA A 178 3.45 5.52 17.67
N ASP A 179 3.33 4.56 18.59
CA ASP A 179 2.33 3.48 18.51
C ASP A 179 0.90 4.03 18.56
N LYS A 180 0.68 5.03 19.42
CA LYS A 180 -0.63 5.69 19.48
C LYS A 180 -0.94 6.41 18.19
N LEU A 181 0.03 7.14 17.59
CA LEU A 181 -0.17 7.79 16.28
C LEU A 181 -0.47 6.75 15.19
N ALA A 182 0.25 5.63 15.17
CA ALA A 182 0.01 4.55 14.22
C ALA A 182 -1.44 4.04 14.30
N SER A 183 -2.04 3.98 15.50
CA SER A 183 -3.43 3.55 15.69
C SER A 183 -4.48 4.53 15.12
N TYR A 184 -4.09 5.75 14.73
CA TYR A 184 -4.95 6.75 14.10
C TYR A 184 -4.77 6.82 12.58
N LEU A 185 -3.85 6.04 11.99
CA LEU A 185 -3.71 5.96 10.53
C LEU A 185 -4.92 5.27 9.90
N ASP A 186 -5.04 5.34 8.58
CA ASP A 186 -6.25 4.92 7.85
C ASP A 186 -6.54 3.41 7.95
N ALA A 187 -5.51 2.57 8.11
CA ALA A 187 -5.64 1.12 8.24
C ALA A 187 -4.71 0.55 9.33
N PRO A 188 -4.97 0.85 10.63
CA PRO A 188 -4.08 0.49 11.73
C PRO A 188 -4.00 -1.02 12.00
N ASP A 189 -4.92 -1.80 11.46
CA ASP A 189 -4.98 -3.25 11.52
C ASP A 189 -4.18 -3.96 10.39
N VAL A 190 -3.69 -3.20 9.42
CA VAL A 190 -2.81 -3.70 8.36
C VAL A 190 -1.36 -3.56 8.81
N PRO A 191 -0.54 -4.63 8.77
CA PRO A 191 0.87 -4.54 9.15
C PRO A 191 1.64 -3.64 8.18
N ASP A 192 2.76 -3.09 8.63
CA ASP A 192 3.67 -2.35 7.76
C ASP A 192 4.15 -3.22 6.58
N PRO A 193 4.39 -2.65 5.40
CA PRO A 193 4.87 -3.42 4.25
C PRO A 193 6.30 -3.93 4.48
N ASP A 194 6.51 -5.21 4.21
CA ASP A 194 7.85 -5.81 4.18
C ASP A 194 8.62 -5.34 2.95
N LEU A 195 7.91 -5.19 1.83
CA LEU A 195 8.46 -4.87 0.52
C LEU A 195 7.63 -3.81 -0.17
N ILE A 196 8.29 -2.73 -0.62
CA ILE A 196 7.69 -1.74 -1.53
C ILE A 196 8.34 -1.88 -2.90
N ILE A 197 7.52 -2.12 -3.92
CA ILE A 197 7.94 -2.19 -5.32
C ILE A 197 7.52 -0.92 -6.04
N ARG A 198 8.43 -0.30 -6.80
CA ARG A 198 8.06 0.75 -7.73
C ARG A 198 8.48 0.39 -9.13
N THR A 199 7.53 0.45 -10.06
CA THR A 199 7.76 0.20 -11.49
C THR A 199 8.31 1.43 -12.21
N SER A 200 8.88 1.22 -13.42
CA SER A 200 9.29 2.29 -14.33
C SER A 200 10.64 2.96 -14.01
N GLY A 201 11.49 2.35 -13.14
CA GLY A 201 12.84 2.79 -12.85
C GLY A 201 12.97 4.02 -11.97
N GLU A 202 11.86 4.61 -11.51
CA GLU A 202 11.88 5.77 -10.61
C GLU A 202 12.18 5.36 -9.17
N GLN A 203 13.10 6.08 -8.50
CA GLN A 203 13.62 5.72 -7.18
C GLN A 203 13.19 6.72 -6.11
N ARG A 204 11.88 6.81 -5.85
CA ARG A 204 11.26 7.66 -4.81
C ARG A 204 9.92 7.08 -4.37
N LEU A 205 9.46 7.43 -3.16
CA LEU A 205 8.17 6.97 -2.61
C LEU A 205 6.98 7.83 -3.04
N SER A 206 7.20 9.06 -3.46
CA SER A 206 6.16 10.00 -3.92
C SER A 206 4.98 10.12 -2.95
N ASN A 207 5.28 10.36 -1.67
CA ASN A 207 4.25 10.51 -0.62
C ASN A 207 3.41 9.25 -0.38
N PHE A 208 3.96 8.06 -0.66
CA PHE A 208 3.29 6.77 -0.45
C PHE A 208 3.79 6.11 0.83
N LEU A 209 2.89 5.80 1.76
CA LEU A 209 3.09 5.02 2.99
C LEU A 209 4.33 5.45 3.81
N LEU A 210 4.63 6.77 3.95
CA LEU A 210 5.89 7.24 4.54
C LEU A 210 6.08 6.75 5.98
N TRP A 211 5.01 6.67 6.78
CA TRP A 211 5.08 6.14 8.14
C TRP A 211 5.33 4.64 8.12
N GLN A 212 4.51 3.91 7.39
CA GLN A 212 4.52 2.46 7.32
C GLN A 212 5.76 1.91 6.57
N ALA A 213 6.41 2.74 5.73
CA ALA A 213 7.59 2.37 4.96
C ALA A 213 8.91 2.40 5.76
N ALA A 214 8.89 2.80 7.04
CA ALA A 214 10.09 3.08 7.84
C ALA A 214 11.10 1.93 7.85
N TYR A 215 10.65 0.68 7.76
CA TYR A 215 11.48 -0.51 7.75
C TYR A 215 11.25 -1.43 6.55
N SER A 216 10.58 -0.92 5.51
CA SER A 216 10.34 -1.67 4.28
C SER A 216 11.59 -1.80 3.44
N GLU A 217 11.78 -2.96 2.80
CA GLU A 217 12.72 -3.08 1.69
C GLU A 217 12.15 -2.43 0.44
N LEU A 218 13.00 -1.71 -0.31
CA LEU A 218 12.59 -1.01 -1.53
C LEU A 218 13.19 -1.69 -2.76
N VAL A 219 12.33 -2.10 -3.70
CA VAL A 219 12.76 -2.67 -4.99
C VAL A 219 12.24 -1.81 -6.13
N PHE A 220 13.16 -1.27 -6.93
CA PHE A 220 12.86 -0.43 -8.08
C PHE A 220 13.08 -1.23 -9.36
N VAL A 221 12.00 -1.47 -10.13
CA VAL A 221 12.08 -2.25 -11.37
C VAL A 221 11.94 -1.35 -12.60
N PRO A 222 12.72 -1.58 -13.67
CA PRO A 222 12.67 -0.75 -14.88
C PRO A 222 11.38 -0.97 -15.69
N THR A 223 10.72 -2.11 -15.52
CA THR A 223 9.49 -2.48 -16.22
C THR A 223 8.39 -1.46 -15.98
N TYR A 224 7.71 -1.00 -17.02
CA TYR A 224 6.51 -0.18 -16.91
C TYR A 224 5.35 -0.98 -16.33
N TRP A 225 4.48 -0.34 -15.54
CA TRP A 225 3.36 -1.03 -14.88
C TRP A 225 2.49 -1.89 -15.81
N PRO A 226 2.08 -1.46 -17.03
CA PRO A 226 1.31 -2.31 -17.93
C PRO A 226 1.95 -3.66 -18.30
N ASP A 227 3.28 -3.72 -18.29
CA ASP A 227 4.05 -4.93 -18.60
C ASP A 227 4.47 -5.71 -17.33
N PHE A 228 4.12 -5.19 -16.13
CA PHE A 228 4.39 -5.88 -14.88
C PHE A 228 3.49 -7.12 -14.75
N ASP A 229 4.11 -8.27 -14.60
CA ASP A 229 3.46 -9.57 -14.55
C ASP A 229 3.89 -10.39 -13.31
N ARG A 230 3.47 -11.66 -13.28
CA ARG A 230 3.84 -12.59 -12.22
C ARG A 230 5.35 -12.78 -12.11
N ALA A 231 6.05 -12.92 -13.25
CA ALA A 231 7.49 -13.13 -13.24
C ALA A 231 8.24 -11.91 -12.66
N ALA A 232 7.79 -10.69 -13.00
CA ALA A 232 8.34 -9.47 -12.43
C ALA A 232 8.09 -9.38 -10.90
N LEU A 233 6.91 -9.78 -10.41
CA LEU A 233 6.61 -9.86 -8.99
C LEU A 233 7.50 -10.89 -8.28
N GLU A 234 7.63 -12.09 -8.83
CA GLU A 234 8.50 -13.15 -8.29
C GLU A 234 9.97 -12.72 -8.25
N SER A 235 10.43 -12.00 -9.28
CA SER A 235 11.80 -11.43 -9.31
C SER A 235 12.02 -10.41 -8.20
N ALA A 236 11.07 -9.51 -7.97
CA ALA A 236 11.15 -8.52 -6.88
C ALA A 236 11.15 -9.20 -5.49
N ILE A 237 10.35 -10.26 -5.32
CA ILE A 237 10.34 -11.07 -4.09
C ILE A 237 11.68 -11.82 -3.94
N ALA A 238 12.25 -12.34 -5.01
CA ALA A 238 13.56 -12.99 -4.96
C ALA A 238 14.68 -12.00 -4.58
N GLU A 239 14.59 -10.73 -5.02
CA GLU A 239 15.51 -9.68 -4.59
C GLU A 239 15.34 -9.38 -3.10
N TYR A 240 14.10 -9.22 -2.61
CA TYR A 240 13.79 -9.06 -1.20
C TYR A 240 14.39 -10.18 -0.35
N ARG A 241 14.25 -11.45 -0.76
CA ARG A 241 14.78 -12.62 -0.06
C ARG A 241 16.30 -12.63 0.06
N ARG A 242 17.03 -12.02 -0.86
CA ARG A 242 18.50 -11.93 -0.82
C ARG A 242 19.02 -10.89 0.14
N ARG A 243 18.15 -10.00 0.67
CA ARG A 243 18.56 -8.93 1.57
C ARG A 243 18.49 -9.39 3.02
N GLU A 244 19.55 -9.09 3.80
CA GLU A 244 19.54 -9.30 5.25
C GLU A 244 18.78 -8.15 5.93
N ARG A 245 17.70 -8.45 6.65
CA ARG A 245 16.97 -7.47 7.46
C ARG A 245 17.63 -7.35 8.84
N ARG A 246 18.24 -6.21 9.15
CA ARG A 246 19.02 -6.01 10.39
C ARG A 246 18.30 -5.23 11.48
N PHE A 247 17.16 -4.61 11.24
CA PHE A 247 16.37 -3.83 12.22
C PHE A 247 17.20 -3.07 13.27
N GLY A 248 18.38 -2.54 12.90
CA GLY A 248 19.32 -1.87 13.80
C GLY A 248 20.14 -2.79 14.72
N GLY A 249 20.02 -4.12 14.63
CA GLY A 249 20.80 -5.07 15.40
C GLY A 249 22.14 -5.44 14.75
N LEU A 250 23.16 -5.72 15.57
CA LEU A 250 24.43 -6.29 15.10
C LEU A 250 24.24 -7.81 14.96
N THR A 251 24.54 -8.36 13.77
CA THR A 251 24.73 -9.82 13.64
C THR A 251 25.99 -10.22 14.39
N ALA A 252 25.89 -11.15 15.34
CA ALA A 252 27.06 -11.75 15.92
C ALA A 252 27.88 -12.39 14.78
N ARG A 253 29.08 -11.87 14.52
CA ARG A 253 30.05 -12.56 13.69
C ARG A 253 30.39 -13.88 14.40
N THR A 254 29.87 -15.01 13.90
CA THR A 254 30.43 -16.32 14.19
C THR A 254 31.83 -16.32 13.56
N GLY A 255 32.83 -16.01 14.39
CA GLY A 255 34.22 -16.16 14.01
C GLY A 255 34.53 -17.65 13.80
N SER A 256 35.04 -17.96 12.65
CA SER A 256 35.81 -19.17 12.36
C SER A 256 37.23 -18.96 12.79
#